data_5ac461c28afa7d7213dd63b6a032e25f
#
_entry.id   5ac461c28afa7d7213dd63b6a032e25f
#
_cell.length_a   1.000
_cell.length_b   1.000
_cell.length_c   1.000
_cell.angle_alpha   90.00
_cell.angle_beta   90.00
_cell.angle_gamma   90.00
#
_symmetry.space_group_name_H-M   'P 1'
#
loop_
_entity.id
_entity.type
_entity.pdbx_description
1 polymer ?
#
loop_
_entity_poly.entity_id
_entity_poly.type
_entity_poly.pdbx_seq_one_letter_code
_entity_poly.pdbx_strand_id
1 'polypeptide(L)'
;MKDIHIYAFADEASPMVDGQIEAMVRNGMQGLEIRNVDGENILDISLQKAREVRKKLDDRGLKVWALGSPIGKTGIEEDNFPKVLSSIMNAVELAHILGAENIRMFSFYIPAGQDPARYQSQVIDRLSRMAEAAEGSGVTLCHENEKGIYGDNAARCEEILRKVGALQGVFDPANFVQCGQDTWEAWKLLGSKIKYMHIKDALFKDNSVVPAGKGDGQVDKILKAFLENGGECLTVEPHLTVFDALKTLEREGEKSRVGGAYAYPSSDAAFDAACQALRELLG
;
A
#
# COMPACT_ATOMS: atom_id res chain seq x y z
N MET A 1 -14.63 18.07 12.66
CA MET A 1 -14.01 17.17 11.67
C MET A 1 -13.47 15.99 12.46
N LYS A 2 -13.57 14.77 11.94
CA LYS A 2 -12.87 13.63 12.54
C LYS A 2 -11.36 13.84 12.42
N ASP A 3 -10.59 13.30 13.37
CA ASP A 3 -9.13 13.38 13.31
C ASP A 3 -8.62 12.54 12.14
N ILE A 4 -7.89 13.17 11.23
CA ILE A 4 -7.25 12.49 10.11
C ILE A 4 -5.90 11.95 10.58
N HIS A 5 -5.68 10.65 10.39
CA HIS A 5 -4.45 9.99 10.73
C HIS A 5 -3.59 9.80 9.48
N ILE A 6 -2.37 10.33 9.51
CA ILE A 6 -1.45 10.27 8.37
C ILE A 6 -0.28 9.38 8.72
N TYR A 7 -0.11 8.34 7.92
CA TYR A 7 0.97 7.37 7.95
C TYR A 7 1.80 7.48 6.68
N ALA A 8 2.93 6.80 6.61
CA ALA A 8 3.73 6.77 5.39
C ALA A 8 4.57 5.49 5.27
N PHE A 9 4.99 5.20 4.04
CA PHE A 9 6.08 4.27 3.74
C PHE A 9 7.42 4.99 3.91
N ALA A 10 7.87 5.07 5.16
CA ALA A 10 9.05 5.84 5.53
C ALA A 10 10.38 5.21 5.08
N ASP A 11 10.36 3.94 4.61
CA ASP A 11 11.50 3.29 3.96
C ASP A 11 11.91 3.97 2.64
N GLU A 12 11.06 4.83 2.10
CA GLU A 12 11.37 5.69 0.97
C GLU A 12 12.21 6.92 1.35
N ALA A 13 12.19 7.33 2.61
CA ALA A 13 13.09 8.37 3.12
C ALA A 13 14.45 7.77 3.51
N SER A 14 14.43 6.61 4.20
CA SER A 14 15.65 5.94 4.70
C SER A 14 15.43 4.42 4.77
N PRO A 15 16.43 3.60 4.36
CA PRO A 15 16.39 2.16 4.59
C PRO A 15 16.47 1.79 6.07
N MET A 16 17.09 2.66 6.91
CA MET A 16 17.33 2.42 8.33
C MET A 16 16.16 2.91 9.18
N VAL A 17 15.69 2.10 10.13
CA VAL A 17 14.52 2.43 10.95
C VAL A 17 14.68 3.74 11.73
N ASP A 18 15.87 4.07 12.20
CA ASP A 18 16.10 5.34 12.90
C ASP A 18 15.90 6.54 11.98
N GLY A 19 16.36 6.47 10.72
CA GLY A 19 16.11 7.50 9.71
C GLY A 19 14.63 7.58 9.30
N GLN A 20 13.93 6.44 9.23
CA GLN A 20 12.48 6.42 9.01
C GLN A 20 11.74 7.17 10.13
N ILE A 21 12.08 6.89 11.38
CA ILE A 21 11.53 7.57 12.55
C ILE A 21 11.77 9.08 12.48
N GLU A 22 12.99 9.50 12.14
CA GLU A 22 13.32 10.94 12.01
C GLU A 22 12.49 11.61 10.91
N ALA A 23 12.32 10.96 9.76
CA ALA A 23 11.50 11.47 8.67
C ALA A 23 10.03 11.63 9.09
N MET A 24 9.48 10.67 9.84
CA MET A 24 8.12 10.73 10.35
C MET A 24 7.92 11.87 11.36
N VAL A 25 8.82 11.99 12.33
CA VAL A 25 8.78 13.07 13.34
C VAL A 25 8.93 14.44 12.67
N ARG A 26 9.89 14.60 11.77
CA ARG A 26 10.13 15.85 11.02
C ARG A 26 8.89 16.30 10.25
N ASN A 27 8.14 15.34 9.73
CA ASN A 27 6.91 15.61 8.97
C ASN A 27 5.64 15.59 9.83
N GLY A 28 5.71 15.44 11.16
CA GLY A 28 4.55 15.44 12.04
C GLY A 28 3.53 14.34 11.77
N MET A 29 3.99 13.19 11.26
CA MET A 29 3.14 12.03 10.94
C MET A 29 2.84 11.20 12.20
N GLN A 30 1.70 10.51 12.22
CA GLN A 30 1.30 9.70 13.37
C GLN A 30 1.97 8.33 13.44
N GLY A 31 2.50 7.84 12.32
CA GLY A 31 3.15 6.53 12.30
C GLY A 31 3.35 5.99 10.89
N LEU A 32 3.60 4.70 10.78
CA LEU A 32 4.03 4.04 9.56
C LEU A 32 2.98 3.04 9.05
N GLU A 33 2.88 2.93 7.74
CA GLU A 33 2.63 1.65 7.09
C GLU A 33 4.02 1.05 6.83
N ILE A 34 4.39 0.02 7.60
CA ILE A 34 5.76 -0.46 7.64
C ILE A 34 5.99 -1.56 6.60
N ARG A 35 6.98 -1.37 5.71
CA ARG A 35 7.27 -2.26 4.58
C ARG A 35 8.67 -2.88 4.67
N ASN A 36 9.67 -2.08 4.97
CA ASN A 36 11.05 -2.53 5.16
C ASN A 36 11.65 -1.92 6.42
N VAL A 37 12.56 -2.67 7.05
CA VAL A 37 13.26 -2.29 8.28
C VAL A 37 14.73 -2.64 8.14
N ASP A 38 15.61 -1.65 8.20
CA ASP A 38 17.07 -1.83 8.12
C ASP A 38 17.49 -2.65 6.88
N GLY A 39 16.79 -2.42 5.74
CA GLY A 39 17.02 -3.09 4.46
C GLY A 39 16.35 -4.47 4.30
N GLU A 40 15.66 -4.98 5.33
CA GLU A 40 14.95 -6.25 5.29
C GLU A 40 13.44 -6.03 5.07
N ASN A 41 12.77 -6.91 4.32
CA ASN A 41 11.32 -6.87 4.21
C ASN A 41 10.68 -7.14 5.58
N ILE A 42 9.57 -6.48 5.87
CA ILE A 42 8.88 -6.62 7.16
C ILE A 42 8.49 -8.07 7.49
N LEU A 43 8.26 -8.92 6.50
CA LEU A 43 7.92 -10.33 6.71
C LEU A 43 9.15 -11.20 7.02
N ASP A 44 10.35 -10.70 6.77
CA ASP A 44 11.60 -11.46 6.91
C ASP A 44 12.33 -11.13 8.23
N ILE A 45 11.93 -10.05 8.92
CA ILE A 45 12.54 -9.69 10.21
C ILE A 45 12.18 -10.72 11.30
N SER A 46 13.10 -10.91 12.25
CA SER A 46 12.82 -11.74 13.42
C SER A 46 11.80 -11.09 14.36
N LEU A 47 11.09 -11.91 15.14
CA LEU A 47 10.18 -11.40 16.19
C LEU A 47 10.90 -10.55 17.24
N GLN A 48 12.19 -10.84 17.50
CA GLN A 48 13.05 -10.02 18.36
C GLN A 48 13.24 -8.63 17.75
N LYS A 49 13.58 -8.56 16.46
CA LYS A 49 13.75 -7.29 15.73
C LYS A 49 12.43 -6.48 15.72
N ALA A 50 11.28 -7.16 15.52
CA ALA A 50 9.99 -6.51 15.57
C ALA A 50 9.72 -5.83 16.94
N ARG A 51 10.08 -6.49 18.06
CA ARG A 51 9.97 -5.89 19.41
C ARG A 51 10.90 -4.68 19.60
N GLU A 52 12.10 -4.74 19.05
CA GLU A 52 13.07 -3.62 19.11
C GLU A 52 12.54 -2.42 18.30
N VAL A 53 12.00 -2.67 17.10
CA VAL A 53 11.37 -1.65 16.26
C VAL A 53 10.18 -1.04 16.98
N ARG A 54 9.29 -1.88 17.53
CA ARG A 54 8.11 -1.41 18.29
C ARG A 54 8.53 -0.46 19.41
N LYS A 55 9.54 -0.85 20.20
CA LYS A 55 10.04 0.00 21.29
C LYS A 55 10.55 1.34 20.78
N LYS A 56 11.35 1.36 19.69
CA LYS A 56 11.86 2.61 19.11
C LYS A 56 10.72 3.54 18.65
N LEU A 57 9.67 2.98 18.05
CA LEU A 57 8.50 3.73 17.61
C LEU A 57 7.71 4.30 18.80
N ASP A 58 7.50 3.49 19.85
CA ASP A 58 6.80 3.91 21.07
C ASP A 58 7.57 5.03 21.80
N ASP A 59 8.90 4.96 21.89
CA ASP A 59 9.75 5.99 22.49
C ASP A 59 9.60 7.36 21.77
N ARG A 60 9.07 7.38 20.54
CA ARG A 60 8.83 8.59 19.73
C ARG A 60 7.32 8.89 19.51
N GLY A 61 6.45 8.13 20.14
CA GLY A 61 4.99 8.29 20.01
C GLY A 61 4.43 7.92 18.63
N LEU A 62 5.17 7.13 17.83
CA LEU A 62 4.75 6.69 16.51
C LEU A 62 4.03 5.34 16.57
N LYS A 63 3.02 5.16 15.72
CA LYS A 63 2.24 3.92 15.61
C LYS A 63 2.59 3.15 14.33
N VAL A 64 2.30 1.87 14.29
CA VAL A 64 2.21 1.10 13.05
C VAL A 64 0.73 0.91 12.72
N TRP A 65 0.28 1.48 11.61
CA TRP A 65 -1.09 1.35 11.13
C TRP A 65 -1.32 0.03 10.42
N ALA A 66 -0.39 -0.31 9.53
CA ALA A 66 -0.46 -1.49 8.69
C ALA A 66 0.91 -2.08 8.42
N LEU A 67 0.96 -3.38 8.15
CA LEU A 67 2.10 -4.00 7.50
C LEU A 67 1.94 -3.87 5.98
N GLY A 68 2.86 -3.16 5.32
CA GLY A 68 2.94 -3.03 3.87
C GLY A 68 3.52 -4.30 3.23
N SER A 69 2.85 -5.43 3.38
CA SER A 69 3.37 -6.73 2.97
C SER A 69 3.31 -6.94 1.45
N PRO A 70 4.21 -7.74 0.85
CA PRO A 70 4.12 -8.16 -0.56
C PRO A 70 3.26 -9.42 -0.74
N ILE A 71 2.50 -9.88 0.26
CA ILE A 71 1.70 -11.11 0.19
C ILE A 71 0.73 -11.03 -1.00
N GLY A 72 0.75 -12.05 -1.85
CA GLY A 72 -0.04 -12.08 -3.08
C GLY A 72 0.65 -11.48 -4.32
N LYS A 73 1.84 -10.87 -4.20
CA LYS A 73 2.71 -10.51 -5.35
C LYS A 73 3.50 -11.73 -5.86
N THR A 74 2.79 -12.81 -6.16
CA THR A 74 3.32 -14.05 -6.76
C THR A 74 2.44 -14.46 -7.92
N GLY A 75 2.95 -15.28 -8.84
CA GLY A 75 2.18 -15.77 -9.98
C GLY A 75 1.02 -16.68 -9.55
N ILE A 76 -0.14 -16.51 -10.15
CA ILE A 76 -1.32 -17.34 -9.82
C ILE A 76 -1.09 -18.82 -10.15
N GLU A 77 -0.24 -19.13 -11.12
CA GLU A 77 0.09 -20.51 -11.53
C GLU A 77 1.25 -21.10 -10.71
N GLU A 78 1.92 -20.33 -9.86
CA GLU A 78 3.01 -20.84 -9.03
C GLU A 78 2.47 -21.81 -7.96
N ASP A 79 3.19 -22.92 -7.77
CA ASP A 79 2.89 -23.91 -6.72
C ASP A 79 3.51 -23.51 -5.36
N ASN A 80 3.16 -22.33 -4.90
CA ASN A 80 3.71 -21.74 -3.67
C ASN A 80 2.62 -21.30 -2.67
N PHE A 81 1.37 -21.64 -2.91
CA PHE A 81 0.26 -21.15 -2.08
C PHE A 81 0.34 -21.55 -0.60
N PRO A 82 0.84 -22.75 -0.21
CA PRO A 82 1.09 -23.04 1.20
C PRO A 82 2.06 -22.05 1.87
N LYS A 83 3.08 -21.56 1.12
CA LYS A 83 3.99 -20.53 1.61
C LYS A 83 3.27 -19.19 1.79
N VAL A 84 2.36 -18.83 0.87
CA VAL A 84 1.54 -17.63 0.99
C VAL A 84 0.70 -17.67 2.28
N LEU A 85 0.05 -18.78 2.59
CA LEU A 85 -0.70 -18.97 3.85
C LEU A 85 0.20 -18.85 5.08
N SER A 86 1.39 -19.46 5.05
CA SER A 86 2.37 -19.32 6.13
C SER A 86 2.81 -17.88 6.32
N SER A 87 2.93 -17.11 5.22
CA SER A 87 3.26 -15.67 5.28
C SER A 87 2.15 -14.85 5.92
N ILE A 88 0.86 -15.20 5.72
CA ILE A 88 -0.26 -14.56 6.43
C ILE A 88 -0.13 -14.78 7.95
N MET A 89 0.12 -16.01 8.38
CA MET A 89 0.26 -16.32 9.81
C MET A 89 1.43 -15.57 10.45
N ASN A 90 2.59 -15.53 9.78
CA ASN A 90 3.74 -14.76 10.22
C ASN A 90 3.44 -13.24 10.26
N ALA A 91 2.76 -12.71 9.26
CA ALA A 91 2.35 -11.31 9.22
C ALA A 91 1.40 -10.94 10.37
N VAL A 92 0.48 -11.83 10.73
CA VAL A 92 -0.42 -11.65 11.90
C VAL A 92 0.39 -11.58 13.20
N GLU A 93 1.37 -12.48 13.39
CA GLU A 93 2.23 -12.44 14.58
C GLU A 93 3.06 -11.15 14.65
N LEU A 94 3.65 -10.72 13.54
CA LEU A 94 4.37 -9.46 13.44
C LEU A 94 3.46 -8.25 13.68
N ALA A 95 2.23 -8.27 13.14
CA ALA A 95 1.25 -7.22 13.34
C ALA A 95 0.91 -7.06 14.84
N HIS A 96 0.70 -8.16 15.57
CA HIS A 96 0.45 -8.12 17.01
C HIS A 96 1.63 -7.51 17.79
N ILE A 97 2.87 -7.88 17.46
CA ILE A 97 4.07 -7.33 18.12
C ILE A 97 4.20 -5.83 17.84
N LEU A 98 3.97 -5.43 16.59
CA LEU A 98 4.11 -4.04 16.14
C LEU A 98 2.88 -3.19 16.50
N GLY A 99 1.77 -3.81 16.91
CA GLY A 99 0.51 -3.14 17.21
C GLY A 99 -0.21 -2.64 15.96
N ALA A 100 0.00 -3.31 14.81
CA ALA A 100 -0.68 -3.00 13.57
C ALA A 100 -2.07 -3.66 13.53
N GLU A 101 -3.06 -2.93 13.02
CA GLU A 101 -4.43 -3.39 12.88
C GLU A 101 -4.71 -3.97 11.48
N ASN A 102 -3.84 -3.70 10.51
CA ASN A 102 -4.06 -4.03 9.11
C ASN A 102 -2.82 -4.68 8.49
N ILE A 103 -3.06 -5.56 7.52
CA ILE A 103 -2.03 -6.13 6.64
C ILE A 103 -2.46 -5.88 5.21
N ARG A 104 -1.69 -5.10 4.46
CA ARG A 104 -1.88 -4.93 3.02
C ARG A 104 -1.45 -6.20 2.28
N MET A 105 -2.22 -6.59 1.25
CA MET A 105 -1.96 -7.75 0.41
C MET A 105 -2.51 -7.55 -1.01
N PHE A 106 -2.19 -8.49 -1.92
CA PHE A 106 -2.48 -8.42 -3.34
C PHE A 106 -3.19 -9.69 -3.85
N SER A 107 -3.67 -9.66 -5.10
CA SER A 107 -4.52 -10.71 -5.69
C SER A 107 -3.84 -11.51 -6.80
N PHE A 108 -2.58 -11.78 -6.67
CA PHE A 108 -1.74 -12.60 -7.56
C PHE A 108 -1.54 -12.04 -8.97
N TYR A 109 -0.33 -12.19 -9.48
CA TYR A 109 -0.01 -11.82 -10.86
C TYR A 109 -0.66 -12.78 -11.85
N ILE A 110 -1.30 -12.20 -12.86
CA ILE A 110 -1.82 -12.95 -14.01
C ILE A 110 -0.72 -13.11 -15.05
N PRO A 111 -0.56 -14.31 -15.68
CA PRO A 111 0.41 -14.49 -16.73
C PRO A 111 0.19 -13.53 -17.91
N ALA A 112 1.28 -12.97 -18.45
CA ALA A 112 1.21 -12.00 -19.53
C ALA A 112 0.42 -12.54 -20.74
N GLY A 113 -0.49 -11.73 -21.26
CA GLY A 113 -1.31 -12.08 -22.43
C GLY A 113 -2.45 -13.07 -22.15
N GLN A 114 -2.65 -13.51 -20.89
CA GLN A 114 -3.79 -14.34 -20.54
C GLN A 114 -4.98 -13.48 -20.09
N ASP A 115 -6.18 -13.97 -20.38
CA ASP A 115 -7.42 -13.36 -19.91
C ASP A 115 -7.58 -13.59 -18.39
N PRO A 116 -7.62 -12.54 -17.56
CA PRO A 116 -7.80 -12.64 -16.11
C PRO A 116 -9.06 -13.40 -15.70
N ALA A 117 -10.12 -13.37 -16.50
CA ALA A 117 -11.37 -14.08 -16.22
C ALA A 117 -11.18 -15.60 -16.04
N ARG A 118 -10.17 -16.19 -16.69
CA ARG A 118 -9.83 -17.61 -16.54
C ARG A 118 -9.36 -17.98 -15.14
N TYR A 119 -8.80 -17.03 -14.41
CA TYR A 119 -8.21 -17.23 -13.08
C TYR A 119 -9.13 -16.81 -11.94
N GLN A 120 -10.30 -16.21 -12.25
CA GLN A 120 -11.24 -15.67 -11.29
C GLN A 120 -11.51 -16.62 -10.12
N SER A 121 -11.94 -17.85 -10.41
CA SER A 121 -12.28 -18.84 -9.36
C SER A 121 -11.09 -19.18 -8.48
N GLN A 122 -9.90 -19.34 -9.07
CA GLN A 122 -8.68 -19.66 -8.34
C GLN A 122 -8.23 -18.49 -7.47
N VAL A 123 -8.31 -17.25 -7.96
CA VAL A 123 -7.99 -16.04 -7.19
C VAL A 123 -8.93 -15.91 -6.00
N ILE A 124 -10.23 -16.03 -6.21
CA ILE A 124 -11.22 -15.90 -5.13
C ILE A 124 -11.06 -17.02 -4.09
N ASP A 125 -10.82 -18.26 -4.50
CA ASP A 125 -10.53 -19.37 -3.58
C ASP A 125 -9.30 -19.05 -2.71
N ARG A 126 -8.18 -18.65 -3.35
CA ARG A 126 -6.94 -18.35 -2.61
C ARG A 126 -7.14 -17.16 -1.66
N LEU A 127 -7.80 -16.09 -2.08
CA LEU A 127 -8.08 -14.93 -1.23
C LEU A 127 -9.02 -15.28 -0.07
N SER A 128 -10.02 -16.13 -0.28
CA SER A 128 -10.89 -16.63 0.79
C SER A 128 -10.09 -17.39 1.84
N ARG A 129 -9.22 -18.30 1.41
CA ARG A 129 -8.36 -19.06 2.33
C ARG A 129 -7.32 -18.20 3.05
N MET A 130 -6.84 -17.11 2.42
CA MET A 130 -5.99 -16.13 3.10
C MET A 130 -6.78 -15.38 4.18
N ALA A 131 -8.03 -14.99 3.90
CA ALA A 131 -8.91 -14.36 4.88
C ALA A 131 -9.23 -15.30 6.04
N GLU A 132 -9.53 -16.59 5.78
CA GLU A 132 -9.72 -17.63 6.79
C GLU A 132 -8.48 -17.80 7.68
N ALA A 133 -7.27 -17.76 7.11
CA ALA A 133 -6.02 -17.87 7.87
C ALA A 133 -5.78 -16.70 8.85
N ALA A 134 -6.39 -15.55 8.62
CA ALA A 134 -6.35 -14.39 9.52
C ALA A 134 -7.59 -14.27 10.42
N GLU A 135 -8.59 -15.16 10.26
CA GLU A 135 -9.84 -15.08 11.01
C GLU A 135 -9.61 -15.18 12.53
N GLY A 136 -10.30 -14.34 13.28
CA GLY A 136 -10.19 -14.30 14.74
C GLY A 136 -8.90 -13.67 15.29
N SER A 137 -7.97 -13.27 14.44
CA SER A 137 -6.72 -12.62 14.85
C SER A 137 -6.90 -11.17 15.33
N GLY A 138 -8.01 -10.52 15.00
CA GLY A 138 -8.19 -9.09 15.23
C GLY A 138 -7.48 -8.19 14.21
N VAL A 139 -6.80 -8.77 13.20
CA VAL A 139 -6.10 -8.02 12.13
C VAL A 139 -6.92 -8.09 10.84
N THR A 140 -7.04 -6.96 10.15
CA THR A 140 -7.78 -6.86 8.88
C THR A 140 -6.83 -7.04 7.68
N LEU A 141 -7.15 -7.94 6.76
CA LEU A 141 -6.47 -8.00 5.47
C LEU A 141 -7.05 -6.95 4.52
N CYS A 142 -6.19 -6.14 3.93
CA CYS A 142 -6.56 -5.06 3.02
C CYS A 142 -5.97 -5.29 1.62
N HIS A 143 -6.84 -5.47 0.62
CA HIS A 143 -6.45 -5.65 -0.76
C HIS A 143 -6.16 -4.30 -1.43
N GLU A 144 -4.96 -4.14 -1.98
CA GLU A 144 -4.58 -2.99 -2.78
C GLU A 144 -4.73 -3.29 -4.28
N ASN A 145 -5.27 -2.32 -5.04
CA ASN A 145 -5.23 -2.34 -6.49
C ASN A 145 -3.79 -2.11 -6.99
N GLU A 146 -3.31 -2.96 -7.92
CA GLU A 146 -1.93 -2.90 -8.40
C GLU A 146 -1.82 -3.43 -9.84
N LYS A 147 -0.80 -3.00 -10.57
CA LYS A 147 -0.52 -3.43 -11.95
C LYS A 147 -0.24 -4.93 -12.04
N GLY A 148 -0.77 -5.58 -13.07
CA GLY A 148 -0.44 -6.97 -13.42
C GLY A 148 -1.03 -8.05 -12.53
N ILE A 149 -1.65 -7.69 -11.39
CA ILE A 149 -2.40 -8.63 -10.55
C ILE A 149 -3.85 -8.77 -11.05
N TYR A 150 -4.61 -9.72 -10.50
CA TYR A 150 -6.02 -9.86 -10.86
C TYR A 150 -6.80 -8.57 -10.59
N GLY A 151 -6.59 -7.92 -9.45
CA GLY A 151 -7.21 -6.67 -9.03
C GLY A 151 -6.51 -5.42 -9.58
N ASP A 152 -6.21 -5.37 -10.87
CA ASP A 152 -5.59 -4.22 -11.54
C ASP A 152 -6.58 -3.16 -12.03
N ASN A 153 -7.87 -3.45 -11.95
CA ASN A 153 -8.93 -2.50 -12.29
C ASN A 153 -10.10 -2.54 -11.29
N ALA A 154 -10.93 -1.50 -11.33
CA ALA A 154 -11.99 -1.30 -10.35
C ALA A 154 -13.03 -2.43 -10.34
N ALA A 155 -13.40 -2.98 -11.50
CA ALA A 155 -14.40 -4.04 -11.58
C ALA A 155 -13.93 -5.33 -10.90
N ARG A 156 -12.65 -5.71 -11.09
CA ARG A 156 -12.09 -6.89 -10.44
C ARG A 156 -11.80 -6.65 -8.96
N CYS A 157 -11.42 -5.44 -8.55
CA CYS A 157 -11.32 -5.08 -7.14
C CYS A 157 -12.69 -5.17 -6.44
N GLU A 158 -13.75 -4.64 -7.07
CA GLU A 158 -15.12 -4.76 -6.53
C GLU A 158 -15.52 -6.24 -6.37
N GLU A 159 -15.26 -7.03 -7.38
CA GLU A 159 -15.56 -8.45 -7.35
C GLU A 159 -14.86 -9.17 -6.20
N ILE A 160 -13.56 -8.91 -5.98
CA ILE A 160 -12.79 -9.42 -4.84
C ILE A 160 -13.47 -9.03 -3.53
N LEU A 161 -13.68 -7.74 -3.30
CA LEU A 161 -14.23 -7.21 -2.06
C LEU A 161 -15.70 -7.61 -1.81
N ARG A 162 -16.43 -7.97 -2.85
CA ARG A 162 -17.79 -8.49 -2.75
C ARG A 162 -17.82 -9.99 -2.45
N LYS A 163 -16.95 -10.77 -3.13
CA LYS A 163 -16.92 -12.24 -2.98
C LYS A 163 -16.18 -12.70 -1.72
N VAL A 164 -15.17 -11.94 -1.29
CA VAL A 164 -14.39 -12.20 -0.08
C VAL A 164 -14.66 -11.08 0.93
N GLY A 165 -15.86 -11.10 1.52
CA GLY A 165 -16.36 -10.00 2.35
C GLY A 165 -15.58 -9.68 3.62
N ALA A 166 -14.64 -10.53 4.02
CA ALA A 166 -13.72 -10.28 5.13
C ALA A 166 -12.59 -9.31 4.77
N LEU A 167 -12.33 -9.08 3.46
CA LEU A 167 -11.32 -8.14 2.99
C LEU A 167 -11.86 -6.70 2.98
N GLN A 168 -10.98 -5.75 3.25
CA GLN A 168 -11.20 -4.33 3.01
C GLN A 168 -10.31 -3.87 1.84
N GLY A 169 -10.61 -2.69 1.26
CA GLY A 169 -9.82 -2.14 0.18
C GLY A 169 -8.80 -1.11 0.63
N VAL A 170 -7.65 -1.09 -0.02
CA VAL A 170 -6.74 0.05 -0.08
C VAL A 170 -6.91 0.70 -1.45
N PHE A 171 -7.14 2.00 -1.49
CA PHE A 171 -7.31 2.72 -2.75
C PHE A 171 -6.02 3.46 -3.10
N ASP A 172 -5.38 3.05 -4.19
CA ASP A 172 -4.21 3.73 -4.75
C ASP A 172 -4.58 4.37 -6.10
N PRO A 173 -4.69 5.72 -6.15
CA PRO A 173 -5.04 6.43 -7.38
C PRO A 173 -3.99 6.25 -8.49
N ALA A 174 -2.70 6.28 -8.16
CA ALA A 174 -1.64 6.18 -9.15
C ALA A 174 -1.62 4.82 -9.84
N ASN A 175 -1.84 3.74 -9.09
CA ASN A 175 -1.91 2.39 -9.66
C ASN A 175 -3.09 2.25 -10.63
N PHE A 176 -4.23 2.88 -10.37
CA PHE A 176 -5.33 2.94 -11.34
C PHE A 176 -4.98 3.74 -12.59
N VAL A 177 -4.35 4.92 -12.44
CA VAL A 177 -3.86 5.71 -13.59
C VAL A 177 -2.91 4.86 -14.44
N GLN A 178 -1.95 4.16 -13.83
CA GLN A 178 -0.99 3.31 -14.52
C GLN A 178 -1.61 2.10 -15.22
N CYS A 179 -2.83 1.72 -14.82
CA CYS A 179 -3.65 0.70 -15.50
C CYS A 179 -4.64 1.29 -16.51
N GLY A 180 -4.59 2.59 -16.79
CA GLY A 180 -5.52 3.28 -17.71
C GLY A 180 -6.94 3.40 -17.18
N GLN A 181 -7.15 3.24 -15.87
CA GLN A 181 -8.46 3.32 -15.21
C GLN A 181 -8.76 4.75 -14.77
N ASP A 182 -9.94 5.27 -15.13
CA ASP A 182 -10.44 6.50 -14.51
C ASP A 182 -10.66 6.31 -13.01
N THR A 183 -9.98 7.11 -12.22
CA THR A 183 -9.92 6.97 -10.76
C THR A 183 -11.24 7.35 -10.08
N TRP A 184 -11.98 8.31 -10.64
CA TRP A 184 -13.28 8.68 -10.10
C TRP A 184 -14.34 7.60 -10.36
N GLU A 185 -14.34 6.98 -11.55
CA GLU A 185 -15.20 5.82 -11.81
C GLU A 185 -14.85 4.65 -10.89
N ALA A 186 -13.54 4.43 -10.63
CA ALA A 186 -13.10 3.44 -9.65
C ALA A 186 -13.59 3.78 -8.23
N TRP A 187 -13.49 5.04 -7.81
CA TRP A 187 -13.97 5.49 -6.50
C TRP A 187 -15.48 5.27 -6.33
N LYS A 188 -16.29 5.61 -7.32
CA LYS A 188 -17.74 5.39 -7.26
C LYS A 188 -18.12 3.92 -7.04
N LEU A 189 -17.30 3.01 -7.53
CA LEU A 189 -17.53 1.57 -7.39
C LEU A 189 -17.01 1.01 -6.05
N LEU A 190 -15.88 1.53 -5.56
CA LEU A 190 -15.14 0.95 -4.45
C LEU A 190 -15.27 1.71 -3.13
N GLY A 191 -15.57 3.00 -3.16
CA GLY A 191 -15.40 3.92 -2.02
C GLY A 191 -16.03 3.46 -0.70
N SER A 192 -17.17 2.75 -0.75
CA SER A 192 -17.83 2.22 0.46
C SER A 192 -17.10 1.05 1.13
N LYS A 193 -16.08 0.47 0.47
CA LYS A 193 -15.30 -0.68 0.94
C LYS A 193 -13.84 -0.35 1.21
N ILE A 194 -13.48 0.94 1.06
CA ILE A 194 -12.11 1.40 1.25
C ILE A 194 -11.85 1.67 2.73
N LYS A 195 -10.86 0.99 3.27
CA LYS A 195 -10.41 1.14 4.66
C LYS A 195 -9.49 2.35 4.81
N TYR A 196 -8.56 2.53 3.87
CA TYR A 196 -7.63 3.65 3.83
C TYR A 196 -7.12 3.91 2.41
N MET A 197 -6.48 5.05 2.21
CA MET A 197 -5.94 5.44 0.91
C MET A 197 -4.43 5.52 0.92
N HIS A 198 -3.80 5.07 -0.16
CA HIS A 198 -2.45 5.49 -0.51
C HIS A 198 -2.50 6.86 -1.20
N ILE A 199 -1.62 7.75 -0.77
CA ILE A 199 -1.48 9.08 -1.35
C ILE A 199 -0.29 9.07 -2.30
N LYS A 200 -0.60 8.75 -3.53
CA LYS A 200 0.30 8.65 -4.68
C LYS A 200 -0.44 9.11 -5.92
N ASP A 201 0.25 9.76 -6.86
CA ASP A 201 -0.36 10.26 -8.09
C ASP A 201 0.52 9.94 -9.30
N ALA A 202 -0.08 9.82 -10.47
CA ALA A 202 0.63 9.49 -11.71
C ALA A 202 -0.02 10.17 -12.92
N LEU A 203 0.71 10.15 -14.05
CA LEU A 203 0.25 10.72 -15.32
C LEU A 203 -0.13 9.61 -16.30
N PHE A 204 -1.29 9.73 -16.94
CA PHE A 204 -1.74 8.79 -18.00
C PHE A 204 -0.80 8.75 -19.19
N LYS A 205 -0.16 9.89 -19.53
CA LYS A 205 0.64 10.02 -20.76
C LYS A 205 1.86 9.10 -20.81
N ASP A 206 2.45 8.77 -19.65
CA ASP A 206 3.72 8.04 -19.57
C ASP A 206 3.87 7.18 -18.31
N ASN A 207 2.81 7.08 -17.50
CA ASN A 207 2.76 6.34 -16.23
C ASN A 207 3.76 6.84 -15.18
N SER A 208 4.31 8.05 -15.36
CA SER A 208 5.25 8.62 -14.40
C SER A 208 4.55 9.05 -13.11
N VAL A 209 5.19 8.76 -11.98
CA VAL A 209 4.72 9.20 -10.65
C VAL A 209 5.09 10.66 -10.44
N VAL A 210 4.16 11.41 -9.87
CA VAL A 210 4.27 12.83 -9.56
C VAL A 210 3.73 13.09 -8.15
N PRO A 211 4.06 14.25 -7.51
CA PRO A 211 3.46 14.61 -6.23
C PRO A 211 1.93 14.59 -6.28
N ALA A 212 1.30 14.13 -5.21
CA ALA A 212 -0.16 14.03 -5.13
C ALA A 212 -0.85 15.36 -5.48
N GLY A 213 -1.89 15.30 -6.29
CA GLY A 213 -2.59 16.46 -6.84
C GLY A 213 -1.92 17.12 -8.05
N LYS A 214 -0.82 16.56 -8.55
CA LYS A 214 -0.12 17.06 -9.76
C LYS A 214 -0.26 16.09 -10.95
N GLY A 215 -0.98 14.98 -10.75
CA GLY A 215 -1.22 13.96 -11.75
C GLY A 215 -2.68 13.89 -12.21
N ASP A 216 -2.98 12.77 -12.83
CA ASP A 216 -4.30 12.48 -13.40
C ASP A 216 -5.16 11.61 -12.44
N GLY A 217 -4.65 11.31 -11.22
CA GLY A 217 -5.28 10.46 -10.22
C GLY A 217 -6.50 11.08 -9.53
N GLN A 218 -6.86 12.34 -9.83
CA GLN A 218 -7.98 13.06 -9.20
C GLN A 218 -7.96 12.98 -7.66
N VAL A 219 -6.73 13.00 -7.09
CA VAL A 219 -6.48 12.72 -5.66
C VAL A 219 -7.24 13.68 -4.75
N ASP A 220 -7.31 14.96 -5.10
CA ASP A 220 -8.05 15.99 -4.38
C ASP A 220 -9.54 15.65 -4.23
N LYS A 221 -10.17 15.27 -5.33
CA LYS A 221 -11.58 14.93 -5.39
C LYS A 221 -11.89 13.63 -4.62
N ILE A 222 -11.03 12.61 -4.78
CA ILE A 222 -11.21 11.32 -4.12
C ILE A 222 -10.94 11.43 -2.63
N LEU A 223 -9.89 12.16 -2.23
CA LEU A 223 -9.57 12.43 -0.84
C LEU A 223 -10.75 13.11 -0.12
N LYS A 224 -11.32 14.15 -0.74
CA LYS A 224 -12.50 14.80 -0.21
C LYS A 224 -13.66 13.83 -0.02
N ALA A 225 -13.98 13.02 -1.03
CA ALA A 225 -15.06 12.05 -0.95
C ALA A 225 -14.78 10.95 0.08
N PHE A 226 -13.53 10.50 0.23
CA PHE A 226 -13.13 9.55 1.27
C PHE A 226 -13.37 10.09 2.68
N LEU A 227 -12.95 11.33 2.95
CA LEU A 227 -13.16 11.99 4.24
C LEU A 227 -14.65 12.27 4.53
N GLU A 228 -15.41 12.69 3.52
CA GLU A 228 -16.88 12.89 3.64
C GLU A 228 -17.61 11.59 3.95
N ASN A 229 -17.13 10.46 3.44
CA ASN A 229 -17.65 9.12 3.75
C ASN A 229 -17.18 8.58 5.11
N GLY A 230 -16.44 9.37 5.89
CA GLY A 230 -15.98 8.99 7.22
C GLY A 230 -14.64 8.24 7.24
N GLY A 231 -13.88 8.27 6.15
CA GLY A 231 -12.51 7.79 6.11
C GLY A 231 -11.61 8.64 7.00
N GLU A 232 -10.60 8.01 7.62
CA GLU A 232 -9.77 8.65 8.64
C GLU A 232 -8.27 8.43 8.41
N CYS A 233 -7.87 7.41 7.65
CA CYS A 233 -6.49 6.98 7.55
C CYS A 233 -5.93 7.11 6.15
N LEU A 234 -4.78 7.78 6.03
CA LEU A 234 -4.06 8.03 4.78
C LEU A 234 -2.61 7.53 4.93
N THR A 235 -2.08 6.88 3.92
CA THR A 235 -0.66 6.50 3.85
C THR A 235 0.02 7.22 2.69
N VAL A 236 1.01 8.06 2.98
CA VAL A 236 1.84 8.67 1.94
C VAL A 236 2.76 7.60 1.34
N GLU A 237 2.67 7.41 0.03
CA GLU A 237 3.53 6.53 -0.75
C GLU A 237 4.23 7.35 -1.84
N PRO A 238 5.45 7.89 -1.57
CA PRO A 238 6.07 8.89 -2.43
C PRO A 238 6.36 8.43 -3.86
N HIS A 239 7.14 7.35 -4.02
CA HIS A 239 7.69 6.89 -5.30
C HIS A 239 8.27 8.03 -6.18
N LEU A 240 8.79 9.09 -5.52
CA LEU A 240 9.35 10.27 -6.18
C LEU A 240 10.86 10.20 -6.38
N THR A 241 11.51 9.13 -5.92
CA THR A 241 12.90 8.78 -6.21
C THR A 241 13.06 7.29 -6.40
N VAL A 242 14.20 6.87 -6.95
CA VAL A 242 14.58 5.45 -6.96
C VAL A 242 15.20 5.12 -5.62
N PHE A 243 14.56 4.24 -4.85
CA PHE A 243 15.05 3.71 -3.58
C PHE A 243 15.29 2.19 -3.69
N ASP A 244 16.12 1.64 -2.81
CA ASP A 244 16.59 0.25 -2.98
C ASP A 244 15.47 -0.78 -2.94
N ALA A 245 14.48 -0.60 -2.07
CA ALA A 245 13.33 -1.51 -1.98
C ALA A 245 12.45 -1.48 -3.24
N LEU A 246 12.42 -0.39 -4.01
CA LEU A 246 11.66 -0.31 -5.26
C LEU A 246 12.08 -1.38 -6.27
N LYS A 247 13.37 -1.73 -6.29
CA LYS A 247 13.91 -2.77 -7.18
C LYS A 247 13.31 -4.16 -6.92
N THR A 248 12.82 -4.41 -5.71
CA THR A 248 12.19 -5.68 -5.30
C THR A 248 10.66 -5.65 -5.37
N LEU A 249 10.07 -4.45 -5.42
CA LEU A 249 8.63 -4.25 -5.45
C LEU A 249 8.05 -4.31 -6.87
N GLU A 250 8.87 -4.04 -7.88
CA GLU A 250 8.45 -3.94 -9.28
C GLU A 250 9.05 -5.06 -10.14
N ARG A 251 8.25 -5.56 -11.09
CA ARG A 251 8.73 -6.50 -12.10
C ARG A 251 9.64 -5.82 -13.12
N GLU A 252 10.56 -6.60 -13.69
CA GLU A 252 11.37 -6.16 -14.82
C GLU A 252 10.44 -5.82 -16.01
N GLY A 253 10.51 -4.56 -16.47
CA GLY A 253 9.62 -4.03 -17.52
C GLY A 253 8.43 -3.21 -17.04
N GLU A 254 8.06 -3.26 -15.75
CA GLU A 254 6.94 -2.50 -15.15
C GLU A 254 7.41 -1.34 -14.24
N LYS A 255 8.65 -0.89 -14.40
CA LYS A 255 9.27 0.10 -13.52
C LYS A 255 8.52 1.43 -13.55
N SER A 256 8.11 1.88 -12.37
CA SER A 256 7.61 3.23 -12.15
C SER A 256 8.68 4.25 -12.55
N ARG A 257 8.28 5.27 -13.28
CA ARG A 257 9.16 6.38 -13.66
C ARG A 257 8.79 7.58 -12.82
N VAL A 258 9.80 8.23 -12.25
CA VAL A 258 9.59 9.55 -11.64
C VAL A 258 9.37 10.56 -12.76
N GLY A 259 8.36 11.41 -12.65
CA GLY A 259 8.10 12.45 -13.64
C GLY A 259 9.29 13.39 -13.75
N GLY A 260 9.86 13.52 -14.95
CA GLY A 260 11.11 14.25 -15.19
C GLY A 260 11.11 15.74 -14.79
N ALA A 261 9.93 16.31 -14.49
CA ALA A 261 9.79 17.66 -13.93
C ALA A 261 10.04 17.73 -12.41
N TYR A 262 10.12 16.57 -11.72
CA TYR A 262 10.24 16.47 -10.27
C TYR A 262 11.54 15.73 -9.92
N ALA A 263 12.64 16.45 -9.84
CA ALA A 263 13.92 15.92 -9.40
C ALA A 263 14.22 16.40 -7.98
N TYR A 264 14.53 15.48 -7.08
CA TYR A 264 14.85 15.77 -5.70
C TYR A 264 16.30 15.41 -5.40
N PRO A 265 17.02 16.19 -4.55
CA PRO A 265 18.42 15.96 -4.26
C PRO A 265 18.69 14.72 -3.40
N SER A 266 17.67 14.20 -2.73
CA SER A 266 17.77 13.01 -1.87
C SER A 266 16.41 12.34 -1.70
N SER A 267 16.41 11.10 -1.19
CA SER A 267 15.18 10.38 -0.79
C SER A 267 14.42 11.13 0.31
N ASP A 268 15.12 11.69 1.30
CA ASP A 268 14.52 12.55 2.31
C ASP A 268 13.78 13.76 1.72
N ALA A 269 14.39 14.46 0.77
CA ALA A 269 13.77 15.62 0.13
C ALA A 269 12.54 15.23 -0.69
N ALA A 270 12.57 14.07 -1.35
CA ALA A 270 11.43 13.53 -2.08
C ALA A 270 10.29 13.13 -1.14
N PHE A 271 10.63 12.50 -0.03
CA PHE A 271 9.67 12.13 1.02
C PHE A 271 9.01 13.38 1.62
N ASP A 272 9.80 14.39 1.99
CA ASP A 272 9.28 15.66 2.52
C ASP A 272 8.36 16.36 1.52
N ALA A 273 8.70 16.33 0.22
CA ALA A 273 7.86 16.89 -0.84
C ALA A 273 6.52 16.15 -0.99
N ALA A 274 6.51 14.82 -0.88
CA ALA A 274 5.28 14.03 -0.90
C ALA A 274 4.39 14.35 0.31
N CYS A 275 4.98 14.46 1.50
CA CYS A 275 4.27 14.86 2.71
C CYS A 275 3.69 16.29 2.58
N GLN A 276 4.44 17.21 2.00
CA GLN A 276 3.98 18.57 1.75
C GLN A 276 2.82 18.62 0.75
N ALA A 277 2.89 17.82 -0.33
CA ALA A 277 1.80 17.73 -1.31
C ALA A 277 0.48 17.28 -0.67
N LEU A 278 0.52 16.29 0.23
CA LEU A 278 -0.69 15.90 0.99
C LEU A 278 -1.21 17.03 1.87
N ARG A 279 -0.34 17.76 2.58
CA ARG A 279 -0.78 18.90 3.41
C ARG A 279 -1.48 19.97 2.58
N GLU A 280 -0.97 20.27 1.39
CA GLU A 280 -1.60 21.21 0.46
C GLU A 280 -3.00 20.76 0.01
N LEU A 281 -3.22 19.46 -0.12
CA LEU A 281 -4.54 18.90 -0.46
C LEU A 281 -5.51 18.91 0.73
N LEU A 282 -5.01 18.87 1.95
CA LEU A 282 -5.84 18.89 3.16
C LEU A 282 -6.19 20.32 3.62
N GLY A 283 -5.48 21.37 3.19
CA GLY A 283 -5.71 22.80 3.48
C GLY A 283 -4.90 23.24 4.65
#